data_d60848566ab5d69bc6988af18e202c9b
#
_entry.id   d60848566ab5d69bc6988af18e202c9b
#
_cell.length_a   1.000
_cell.length_b   1.000
_cell.length_c   1.000
_cell.angle_alpha   90.00
_cell.angle_beta   90.00
_cell.angle_gamma   90.00
#
_symmetry.space_group_name_H-M   'P 1'
#
loop_
_entity.id
_entity.type
_entity.pdbx_description
1 polymer ?
#
loop_
_entity_poly.entity_id
_entity_poly.type
_entity_poly.pdbx_seq_one_letter_code
_entity_poly.pdbx_strand_id
1 'polypeptide(L)'
;MDKAIVTCALTGVLTDPAVYPAPVTPEQMAREARRAADEGASVVHVHFRNLEPGKGHLPSWDPKVATAVIAAIREACPDILINQTTGIVGSDIEGPLVCLRAVRPEIAALNAGSLNYLKTRADGTWAWPPMLFDNPVEKVAAFLAVMRECAIAPEFECFDTGIVRTAAAIAGNNGFARAPKYNFVMGVESGMPADPELLPILLRLIVPGARWSVTAIGRREIWPLHHRAAELGGDLRTGLEDTIYLPDGSRAPSNGQLVAALVAHAREAGREIATPAEARAALGICSSIKEARS
;
A
#
# COMPACT_ATOMS: atom_id res chain seq x y z
N MET A 1 -6.01 -4.49 -22.63
CA MET A 1 -5.71 -4.68 -21.18
C MET A 1 -6.51 -3.68 -20.38
N ASP A 2 -6.93 -4.05 -19.16
CA ASP A 2 -7.58 -3.11 -18.25
C ASP A 2 -6.67 -1.94 -17.91
N LYS A 3 -7.25 -0.79 -17.56
CA LYS A 3 -6.48 0.37 -17.06
C LYS A 3 -5.76 0.01 -15.77
N ALA A 4 -4.57 0.54 -15.58
CA ALA A 4 -3.78 0.35 -14.37
C ALA A 4 -4.29 1.26 -13.24
N ILE A 5 -4.57 0.71 -12.08
CA ILE A 5 -4.80 1.47 -10.85
C ILE A 5 -3.44 1.87 -10.29
N VAL A 6 -3.25 3.17 -10.05
CA VAL A 6 -2.03 3.70 -9.45
C VAL A 6 -2.31 4.04 -8.00
N THR A 7 -1.56 3.41 -7.09
CA THR A 7 -1.57 3.68 -5.66
C THR A 7 -0.36 4.51 -5.27
N CYS A 8 -0.56 5.59 -4.54
CA CYS A 8 0.51 6.36 -3.93
C CYS A 8 0.61 6.07 -2.43
N ALA A 9 1.73 5.51 -1.98
CA ALA A 9 2.04 5.29 -0.58
C ALA A 9 2.69 6.54 0.01
N LEU A 10 1.86 7.38 0.65
CA LEU A 10 2.24 8.77 1.02
C LEU A 10 3.39 8.82 2.01
N THR A 11 3.37 7.95 3.02
CA THR A 11 4.35 7.92 4.11
C THR A 11 4.33 6.54 4.76
N GLY A 12 5.48 5.97 5.01
CA GLY A 12 5.62 4.75 5.81
C GLY A 12 6.37 5.04 7.11
N VAL A 13 6.27 4.17 8.10
CA VAL A 13 6.90 4.38 9.41
C VAL A 13 8.44 4.25 9.39
N LEU A 14 9.01 3.72 8.32
CA LEU A 14 10.47 3.59 8.18
C LEU A 14 11.13 4.81 7.51
N THR A 15 10.35 5.71 6.92
CA THR A 15 10.84 6.94 6.31
C THR A 15 10.88 8.04 7.35
N ASP A 16 12.08 8.49 7.71
CA ASP A 16 12.26 9.57 8.70
C ASP A 16 11.91 10.94 8.11
N PRO A 17 10.87 11.61 8.61
CA PRO A 17 10.46 12.93 8.12
C PRO A 17 11.46 14.04 8.41
N ALA A 18 12.43 13.85 9.31
CA ALA A 18 13.53 14.79 9.53
C ALA A 18 14.58 14.76 8.41
N VAL A 19 14.63 13.66 7.64
CA VAL A 19 15.62 13.44 6.57
C VAL A 19 14.97 13.52 5.18
N TYR A 20 13.71 13.13 5.07
CA TYR A 20 12.96 13.00 3.82
C TYR A 20 11.65 13.79 3.88
N PRO A 21 11.10 14.25 2.73
CA PRO A 21 9.87 15.04 2.69
C PRO A 21 8.59 14.21 2.92
N ALA A 22 8.65 13.20 3.79
CA ALA A 22 7.51 12.37 4.12
C ALA A 22 6.48 13.15 4.95
N PRO A 23 5.19 13.14 4.58
CA PRO A 23 4.15 13.88 5.30
C PRO A 23 3.86 13.25 6.66
N VAL A 24 3.55 14.10 7.64
CA VAL A 24 3.23 13.74 9.04
C VAL A 24 1.86 14.26 9.45
N THR A 25 1.58 15.56 9.23
CA THR A 25 0.34 16.19 9.68
C THR A 25 -0.81 15.98 8.68
N PRO A 26 -2.08 16.11 9.12
CA PRO A 26 -3.24 16.03 8.21
C PRO A 26 -3.09 16.94 6.97
N GLU A 27 -2.62 18.16 7.14
CA GLU A 27 -2.43 19.13 6.06
C GLU A 27 -1.30 18.71 5.10
N GLN A 28 -0.23 18.11 5.63
CA GLN A 28 0.85 17.56 4.81
C GLN A 28 0.37 16.36 4.02
N MET A 29 -0.38 15.44 4.65
CA MET A 29 -0.98 14.28 4.00
C MET A 29 -1.93 14.69 2.88
N ALA A 30 -2.80 15.67 3.13
CA ALA A 30 -3.73 16.20 2.13
C ALA A 30 -2.99 16.81 0.92
N ARG A 31 -1.94 17.60 1.16
CA ARG A 31 -1.12 18.18 0.08
C ARG A 31 -0.43 17.11 -0.77
N GLU A 32 0.16 16.10 -0.14
CA GLU A 32 0.83 15.02 -0.86
C GLU A 32 -0.17 14.11 -1.59
N ALA A 33 -1.35 13.86 -1.02
CA ALA A 33 -2.43 13.16 -1.69
C ALA A 33 -2.90 13.94 -2.94
N ARG A 34 -3.05 15.27 -2.85
CA ARG A 34 -3.43 16.12 -3.99
C ARG A 34 -2.36 16.07 -5.08
N ARG A 35 -1.08 16.20 -4.74
CA ARG A 35 0.02 16.09 -5.70
C ARG A 35 0.03 14.73 -6.41
N ALA A 36 -0.20 13.65 -5.65
CA ALA A 36 -0.28 12.30 -6.22
C ALA A 36 -1.50 12.14 -7.16
N ALA A 37 -2.66 12.66 -6.77
CA ALA A 37 -3.88 12.62 -7.57
C ALA A 37 -3.75 13.41 -8.87
N ASP A 38 -3.11 14.59 -8.85
CA ASP A 38 -2.86 15.42 -10.03
C ASP A 38 -2.00 14.69 -11.08
N GLU A 39 -1.13 13.79 -10.64
CA GLU A 39 -0.27 12.98 -11.51
C GLU A 39 -0.87 11.60 -11.89
N GLY A 40 -2.09 11.29 -11.42
CA GLY A 40 -2.84 10.11 -11.83
C GLY A 40 -2.99 9.00 -10.79
N ALA A 41 -2.66 9.24 -9.52
CA ALA A 41 -3.01 8.28 -8.47
C ALA A 41 -4.53 8.23 -8.28
N SER A 42 -5.09 7.03 -8.30
CA SER A 42 -6.50 6.77 -7.98
C SER A 42 -6.70 6.26 -6.55
N VAL A 43 -5.63 5.82 -5.90
CA VAL A 43 -5.63 5.33 -4.52
C VAL A 43 -4.47 5.98 -3.77
N VAL A 44 -4.68 6.34 -2.51
CA VAL A 44 -3.59 6.69 -1.59
C VAL A 44 -3.52 5.68 -0.46
N HIS A 45 -2.31 5.15 -0.23
CA HIS A 45 -2.02 4.31 0.92
C HIS A 45 -1.47 5.20 2.05
N VAL A 46 -1.99 5.00 3.26
CA VAL A 46 -1.72 5.89 4.39
C VAL A 46 -1.29 5.13 5.64
N HIS A 47 -0.25 5.63 6.28
CA HIS A 47 0.08 5.39 7.68
C HIS A 47 -0.24 6.65 8.49
N PHE A 48 -0.63 6.47 9.74
CA PHE A 48 -0.80 7.60 10.66
C PHE A 48 0.46 7.78 11.50
N ARG A 49 0.90 9.02 11.61
CA ARG A 49 2.12 9.41 12.32
C ARG A 49 1.78 10.11 13.62
N ASN A 50 2.68 9.99 14.61
CA ASN A 50 2.53 10.71 15.86
C ASN A 50 2.69 12.23 15.64
N LEU A 51 1.71 13.02 16.07
CA LEU A 51 1.66 14.46 15.85
C LEU A 51 2.40 15.27 16.94
N GLU A 52 2.89 14.62 18.00
CA GLU A 52 3.68 15.30 19.02
C GLU A 52 5.01 15.83 18.44
N PRO A 53 5.44 17.02 18.82
CA PRO A 53 6.71 17.58 18.35
C PRO A 53 7.88 16.61 18.54
N GLY A 54 8.65 16.39 17.46
CA GLY A 54 9.80 15.49 17.45
C GLY A 54 9.48 14.00 17.34
N LYS A 55 8.20 13.59 17.38
CA LYS A 55 7.78 12.18 17.32
C LYS A 55 7.20 11.75 15.97
N GLY A 56 7.23 12.62 14.96
CA GLY A 56 6.67 12.33 13.63
C GLY A 56 7.27 11.10 12.91
N HIS A 57 8.39 10.56 13.38
CA HIS A 57 8.97 9.31 12.91
C HIS A 57 8.27 8.05 13.48
N LEU A 58 7.43 8.20 14.51
CA LEU A 58 6.70 7.10 15.14
C LEU A 58 5.31 6.93 14.52
N PRO A 59 4.76 5.70 14.48
CA PRO A 59 3.37 5.47 14.09
C PRO A 59 2.40 6.01 15.15
N SER A 60 1.16 6.23 14.73
CA SER A 60 0.03 6.51 15.63
C SER A 60 -1.14 5.59 15.30
N TRP A 61 -1.75 5.04 16.34
CA TRP A 61 -3.01 4.31 16.25
C TRP A 61 -4.13 5.03 17.02
N ASP A 62 -3.99 6.35 17.18
CA ASP A 62 -5.07 7.18 17.72
C ASP A 62 -6.16 7.39 16.65
N PRO A 63 -7.40 6.96 16.87
CA PRO A 63 -8.50 7.12 15.92
C PRO A 63 -8.83 8.59 15.62
N LYS A 64 -8.50 9.52 16.53
CA LYS A 64 -8.65 10.96 16.29
C LYS A 64 -7.67 11.45 15.23
N VAL A 65 -6.41 11.00 15.31
CA VAL A 65 -5.39 11.30 14.29
C VAL A 65 -5.80 10.69 12.96
N ALA A 66 -6.21 9.42 12.97
CA ALA A 66 -6.67 8.73 11.77
C ALA A 66 -7.84 9.48 11.09
N THR A 67 -8.86 9.85 11.86
CA THR A 67 -10.03 10.59 11.35
C THR A 67 -9.63 11.96 10.79
N ALA A 68 -8.75 12.70 11.48
CA ALA A 68 -8.29 14.01 11.01
C ALA A 68 -7.52 13.93 9.70
N VAL A 69 -6.61 12.95 9.57
CA VAL A 69 -5.83 12.73 8.34
C VAL A 69 -6.76 12.38 7.17
N ILE A 70 -7.69 11.44 7.37
CA ILE A 70 -8.58 11.02 6.29
C ILE A 70 -9.56 12.12 5.91
N ALA A 71 -10.08 12.89 6.87
CA ALA A 71 -10.93 14.04 6.58
C ALA A 71 -10.20 15.08 5.71
N ALA A 72 -8.95 15.41 6.05
CA ALA A 72 -8.15 16.35 5.27
C ALA A 72 -7.84 15.83 3.84
N ILE A 73 -7.54 14.55 3.69
CA ILE A 73 -7.33 13.94 2.36
C ILE A 73 -8.63 13.98 1.55
N ARG A 74 -9.78 13.63 2.13
CA ARG A 74 -11.07 13.64 1.43
C ARG A 74 -11.54 15.03 1.06
N GLU A 75 -11.20 16.06 1.84
CA GLU A 75 -11.45 17.46 1.50
C GLU A 75 -10.62 17.89 0.27
N ALA A 76 -9.33 17.56 0.25
CA ALA A 76 -8.43 17.88 -0.85
C ALA A 76 -8.70 17.06 -2.11
N CYS A 77 -9.10 15.80 -1.97
CA CYS A 77 -9.27 14.81 -3.04
C CYS A 77 -10.55 13.99 -2.82
N PRO A 78 -11.76 14.55 -3.09
CA PRO A 78 -13.03 13.91 -2.71
C PRO A 78 -13.28 12.52 -3.30
N ASP A 79 -12.73 12.23 -4.47
CA ASP A 79 -12.99 11.00 -5.21
C ASP A 79 -11.92 9.92 -5.00
N ILE A 80 -10.76 10.27 -4.42
CA ILE A 80 -9.65 9.34 -4.25
C ILE A 80 -10.03 8.20 -3.29
N LEU A 81 -9.56 6.98 -3.58
CA LEU A 81 -9.75 5.84 -2.69
C LEU A 81 -8.67 5.85 -1.61
N ILE A 82 -9.08 5.50 -0.40
CA ILE A 82 -8.17 5.37 0.74
C ILE A 82 -7.84 3.89 0.95
N ASN A 83 -6.56 3.60 1.04
CA ASN A 83 -6.02 2.31 1.48
C ASN A 83 -5.29 2.53 2.81
N GLN A 84 -5.87 2.08 3.91
CA GLN A 84 -5.27 2.22 5.24
C GLN A 84 -4.36 1.04 5.55
N THR A 85 -3.17 1.33 6.08
CA THR A 85 -2.29 0.28 6.65
C THR A 85 -2.95 -0.45 7.83
N THR A 86 -2.59 -1.73 8.00
CA THR A 86 -2.80 -2.48 9.25
C THR A 86 -1.49 -3.01 9.82
N GLY A 87 -0.36 -2.61 9.23
CA GLY A 87 0.97 -3.11 9.58
C GLY A 87 1.38 -2.72 11.01
N ILE A 88 1.42 -3.70 11.90
CA ILE A 88 1.87 -3.56 13.28
C ILE A 88 2.68 -4.78 13.70
N VAL A 89 3.77 -4.52 14.43
CA VAL A 89 4.61 -5.57 15.03
C VAL A 89 4.02 -5.97 16.38
N GLY A 90 4.04 -7.25 16.69
CA GLY A 90 3.48 -7.81 17.92
C GLY A 90 1.99 -8.21 17.82
N SER A 91 1.48 -8.76 18.91
CA SER A 91 0.13 -9.34 18.96
C SER A 91 -0.99 -8.36 19.32
N ASP A 92 -0.64 -7.17 19.82
CA ASP A 92 -1.64 -6.14 20.13
C ASP A 92 -2.06 -5.43 18.83
N ILE A 93 -3.26 -5.76 18.37
CA ILE A 93 -3.85 -5.23 17.14
C ILE A 93 -5.03 -4.28 17.40
N GLU A 94 -5.34 -3.99 18.66
CA GLU A 94 -6.53 -3.17 19.01
C GLU A 94 -6.47 -1.78 18.36
N GLY A 95 -5.30 -1.12 18.38
CA GLY A 95 -5.13 0.18 17.77
C GLY A 95 -5.51 0.21 16.29
N PRO A 96 -4.91 -0.64 15.41
CA PRO A 96 -5.32 -0.76 14.02
C PRO A 96 -6.81 -1.07 13.82
N LEU A 97 -7.40 -1.97 14.61
CA LEU A 97 -8.81 -2.33 14.50
C LEU A 97 -9.74 -1.16 14.85
N VAL A 98 -9.42 -0.39 15.90
CA VAL A 98 -10.17 0.81 16.26
C VAL A 98 -10.08 1.87 15.15
N CYS A 99 -8.91 2.07 14.56
CA CYS A 99 -8.73 2.99 13.42
C CYS A 99 -9.56 2.55 12.20
N LEU A 100 -9.58 1.26 11.84
CA LEU A 100 -10.41 0.75 10.74
C LEU A 100 -11.90 1.04 10.96
N ARG A 101 -12.41 0.82 12.18
CA ARG A 101 -13.80 1.10 12.52
C ARG A 101 -14.15 2.59 12.51
N ALA A 102 -13.20 3.43 12.95
CA ALA A 102 -13.38 4.89 12.98
C ALA A 102 -13.40 5.51 11.59
N VAL A 103 -12.49 5.08 10.72
CA VAL A 103 -12.26 5.69 9.39
C VAL A 103 -13.12 5.05 8.30
N ARG A 104 -13.30 3.72 8.34
CA ARG A 104 -13.95 2.91 7.30
C ARG A 104 -13.41 3.26 5.90
N PRO A 105 -12.11 3.01 5.64
CA PRO A 105 -11.53 3.27 4.34
C PRO A 105 -12.12 2.33 3.28
N GLU A 106 -11.96 2.65 2.01
CA GLU A 106 -12.39 1.79 0.92
C GLU A 106 -11.60 0.49 0.86
N ILE A 107 -10.31 0.56 1.17
CA ILE A 107 -9.35 -0.55 1.11
C ILE A 107 -8.52 -0.54 2.39
N ALA A 108 -8.11 -1.70 2.84
CA ALA A 108 -7.06 -1.79 3.85
C ALA A 108 -6.01 -2.83 3.46
N ALA A 109 -4.74 -2.45 3.62
CA ALA A 109 -3.62 -3.36 3.44
C ALA A 109 -3.62 -4.39 4.55
N LEU A 110 -3.40 -5.66 4.20
CA LEU A 110 -3.43 -6.80 5.09
C LEU A 110 -2.20 -7.67 4.87
N ASN A 111 -1.28 -7.66 5.83
CA ASN A 111 -0.10 -8.51 5.79
C ASN A 111 -0.52 -9.98 5.88
N ALA A 112 -0.33 -10.76 4.81
CA ALA A 112 -0.91 -12.08 4.66
C ALA A 112 -0.06 -13.22 5.27
N GLY A 113 1.05 -12.89 5.92
CA GLY A 113 1.93 -13.87 6.56
C GLY A 113 3.11 -13.24 7.28
N SER A 114 3.81 -14.05 8.05
CA SER A 114 4.96 -13.63 8.87
C SER A 114 6.26 -13.79 8.12
N LEU A 115 7.22 -12.89 8.37
CA LEU A 115 8.59 -13.01 7.88
C LEU A 115 9.57 -12.38 8.88
N ASN A 116 10.84 -12.79 8.82
CA ASN A 116 11.91 -12.05 9.49
C ASN A 116 12.09 -10.72 8.74
N TYR A 117 12.01 -9.60 9.44
CA TYR A 117 12.22 -8.29 8.82
C TYR A 117 13.67 -7.86 9.05
N LEU A 118 14.45 -7.91 7.98
CA LEU A 118 15.89 -7.70 8.02
C LEU A 118 16.28 -6.50 7.15
N LYS A 119 17.36 -5.83 7.53
CA LYS A 119 18.08 -4.88 6.68
C LYS A 119 19.54 -4.83 7.06
N THR A 120 20.41 -5.00 6.07
CA THR A 120 21.85 -4.96 6.22
C THR A 120 22.39 -3.61 5.75
N ARG A 121 23.38 -3.06 6.46
CA ARG A 121 24.17 -1.91 6.02
C ARG A 121 25.22 -2.36 5.01
N ALA A 122 25.83 -1.40 4.31
CA ALA A 122 26.87 -1.68 3.33
C ALA A 122 28.12 -2.35 3.92
N ASP A 123 28.35 -2.21 5.23
CA ASP A 123 29.44 -2.86 5.96
C ASP A 123 29.10 -4.29 6.44
N GLY A 124 27.93 -4.81 6.09
CA GLY A 124 27.46 -6.15 6.48
C GLY A 124 26.82 -6.22 7.87
N THR A 125 26.74 -5.11 8.61
CA THR A 125 26.06 -5.09 9.91
C THR A 125 24.55 -4.86 9.77
N TRP A 126 23.76 -5.30 10.77
CA TRP A 126 22.32 -5.04 10.78
C TRP A 126 22.02 -3.54 10.92
N ALA A 127 21.11 -3.02 10.11
CA ALA A 127 20.65 -1.62 10.20
C ALA A 127 19.85 -1.36 11.48
N TRP A 128 19.15 -2.40 11.94
CA TRP A 128 18.45 -2.51 13.22
C TRP A 128 18.48 -3.97 13.71
N PRO A 129 18.18 -4.26 14.97
CA PRO A 129 18.07 -5.63 15.43
C PRO A 129 17.07 -6.43 14.57
N PRO A 130 17.44 -7.63 14.09
CA PRO A 130 16.51 -8.50 13.37
C PRO A 130 15.22 -8.70 14.18
N MET A 131 14.07 -8.57 13.50
CA MET A 131 12.78 -8.75 14.16
C MET A 131 11.86 -9.65 13.33
N LEU A 132 10.93 -10.31 14.01
CA LEU A 132 9.84 -11.00 13.37
C LEU A 132 8.70 -10.01 13.09
N PHE A 133 8.36 -9.84 11.83
CA PHE A 133 7.12 -9.21 11.43
C PHE A 133 6.04 -10.30 11.43
N ASP A 134 5.41 -10.47 12.60
CA ASP A 134 4.49 -11.56 12.90
C ASP A 134 3.08 -11.26 12.38
N ASN A 135 2.61 -12.09 11.47
CA ASN A 135 1.25 -12.05 10.95
C ASN A 135 0.71 -13.49 10.84
N PRO A 136 0.46 -14.15 11.99
CA PRO A 136 -0.12 -15.48 12.01
C PRO A 136 -1.57 -15.45 11.50
N VAL A 137 -2.08 -16.61 11.08
CA VAL A 137 -3.41 -16.72 10.45
C VAL A 137 -4.52 -16.15 11.33
N GLU A 138 -4.42 -16.30 12.65
CA GLU A 138 -5.40 -15.77 13.62
C GLU A 138 -5.44 -14.24 13.59
N LYS A 139 -4.28 -13.58 13.48
CA LYS A 139 -4.17 -12.12 13.34
C LYS A 139 -4.77 -11.65 12.01
N VAL A 140 -4.46 -12.34 10.92
CA VAL A 140 -5.06 -12.09 9.59
C VAL A 140 -6.58 -12.24 9.65
N ALA A 141 -7.08 -13.30 10.28
CA ALA A 141 -8.51 -13.54 10.42
C ALA A 141 -9.23 -12.45 11.23
N ALA A 142 -8.60 -11.93 12.29
CA ALA A 142 -9.15 -10.85 13.11
C ALA A 142 -9.29 -9.55 12.28
N PHE A 143 -8.29 -9.18 11.48
CA PHE A 143 -8.40 -8.05 10.56
C PHE A 143 -9.50 -8.26 9.51
N LEU A 144 -9.57 -9.44 8.89
CA LEU A 144 -10.60 -9.75 7.91
C LEU A 144 -12.01 -9.67 8.49
N ALA A 145 -12.20 -10.06 9.77
CA ALA A 145 -13.49 -9.95 10.45
C ALA A 145 -13.95 -8.48 10.54
N VAL A 146 -13.05 -7.56 10.94
CA VAL A 146 -13.35 -6.12 11.01
C VAL A 146 -13.51 -5.50 9.63
N MET A 147 -12.69 -5.90 8.65
CA MET A 147 -12.84 -5.41 7.28
C MET A 147 -14.21 -5.80 6.70
N ARG A 148 -14.68 -7.02 6.98
CA ARG A 148 -16.04 -7.46 6.58
C ARG A 148 -17.12 -6.68 7.32
N GLU A 149 -17.00 -6.50 8.66
CA GLU A 149 -17.90 -5.69 9.46
C GLU A 149 -18.07 -4.26 8.90
N CYS A 150 -16.97 -3.67 8.46
CA CYS A 150 -16.92 -2.29 7.97
C CYS A 150 -17.08 -2.14 6.45
N ALA A 151 -17.31 -3.22 5.70
CA ALA A 151 -17.35 -3.26 4.24
C ALA A 151 -16.07 -2.73 3.56
N ILE A 152 -14.91 -3.00 4.15
CA ILE A 152 -13.58 -2.61 3.66
C ILE A 152 -13.03 -3.72 2.76
N ALA A 153 -12.54 -3.38 1.57
CA ALA A 153 -11.89 -4.34 0.68
C ALA A 153 -10.46 -4.67 1.16
N PRO A 154 -10.12 -5.95 1.39
CA PRO A 154 -8.75 -6.32 1.76
C PRO A 154 -7.81 -6.28 0.56
N GLU A 155 -6.58 -5.79 0.78
CA GLU A 155 -5.45 -5.92 -0.13
C GLU A 155 -4.37 -6.75 0.55
N PHE A 156 -4.11 -7.97 0.07
CA PHE A 156 -3.12 -8.86 0.67
C PHE A 156 -1.69 -8.44 0.31
N GLU A 157 -0.91 -8.02 1.27
CA GLU A 157 0.53 -7.76 1.14
C GLU A 157 1.31 -9.06 1.30
N CYS A 158 2.04 -9.44 0.24
CA CYS A 158 2.74 -10.71 0.13
C CYS A 158 4.24 -10.48 -0.12
N PHE A 159 5.07 -10.87 0.83
CA PHE A 159 6.51 -10.63 0.83
C PHE A 159 7.33 -11.80 0.24
N ASP A 160 6.73 -12.98 0.12
CA ASP A 160 7.35 -14.16 -0.47
C ASP A 160 6.30 -15.09 -1.11
N THR A 161 6.75 -16.14 -1.80
CA THR A 161 5.89 -17.10 -2.50
C THR A 161 5.03 -17.93 -1.56
N GLY A 162 5.51 -18.22 -0.34
CA GLY A 162 4.76 -18.94 0.69
C GLY A 162 3.59 -18.09 1.21
N ILE A 163 3.83 -16.79 1.41
CA ILE A 163 2.80 -15.82 1.81
C ILE A 163 1.75 -15.66 0.69
N VAL A 164 2.16 -15.61 -0.60
CA VAL A 164 1.19 -15.60 -1.73
C VAL A 164 0.27 -16.81 -1.68
N ARG A 165 0.81 -18.01 -1.44
CA ARG A 165 0.03 -19.23 -1.31
C ARG A 165 -0.88 -19.24 -0.09
N THR A 166 -0.40 -18.71 1.05
CA THR A 166 -1.20 -18.54 2.26
C THR A 166 -2.38 -17.60 2.00
N ALA A 167 -2.14 -16.46 1.34
CA ALA A 167 -3.19 -15.52 0.94
C ALA A 167 -4.23 -16.18 0.01
N ALA A 168 -3.79 -17.00 -0.95
CA ALA A 168 -4.70 -17.75 -1.82
C ALA A 168 -5.54 -18.78 -1.05
N ALA A 169 -4.95 -19.50 -0.09
CA ALA A 169 -5.68 -20.42 0.77
C ALA A 169 -6.70 -19.69 1.67
N ILE A 170 -6.31 -18.56 2.26
CA ILE A 170 -7.21 -17.71 3.05
C ILE A 170 -8.36 -17.22 2.17
N ALA A 171 -8.08 -16.75 0.95
CA ALA A 171 -9.10 -16.29 0.01
C ALA A 171 -10.11 -17.41 -0.34
N GLY A 172 -9.62 -18.62 -0.59
CA GLY A 172 -10.46 -19.78 -0.90
C GLY A 172 -11.37 -20.21 0.27
N ASN A 173 -10.92 -20.03 1.51
CA ASN A 173 -11.68 -20.46 2.70
C ASN A 173 -12.62 -19.39 3.29
N ASN A 174 -12.52 -18.12 2.86
CA ASN A 174 -13.29 -17.02 3.48
C ASN A 174 -14.53 -16.59 2.68
N GLY A 175 -14.83 -17.24 1.55
CA GLY A 175 -16.05 -16.97 0.79
C GLY A 175 -16.18 -15.50 0.33
N PHE A 176 -15.08 -14.91 -0.14
CA PHE A 176 -15.13 -13.56 -0.69
C PHE A 176 -16.05 -13.50 -1.90
N ALA A 177 -16.94 -12.52 -1.95
CA ALA A 177 -17.79 -12.28 -3.13
C ALA A 177 -16.98 -11.93 -4.39
N ARG A 178 -15.77 -11.36 -4.20
CA ARG A 178 -14.74 -11.15 -5.21
C ARG A 178 -13.40 -11.60 -4.68
N ALA A 179 -12.53 -12.07 -5.57
CA ALA A 179 -11.14 -12.35 -5.20
C ALA A 179 -10.49 -11.08 -4.64
N PRO A 180 -9.84 -11.15 -3.46
CA PRO A 180 -9.11 -10.02 -2.90
C PRO A 180 -7.95 -9.62 -3.80
N LYS A 181 -7.54 -8.36 -3.71
CA LYS A 181 -6.37 -7.86 -4.43
C LYS A 181 -5.09 -8.37 -3.75
N TYR A 182 -4.11 -8.78 -4.55
CA TYR A 182 -2.77 -9.12 -4.08
C TYR A 182 -1.82 -7.94 -4.32
N ASN A 183 -0.96 -7.66 -3.38
CA ASN A 183 0.14 -6.72 -3.51
C ASN A 183 1.46 -7.45 -3.26
N PHE A 184 2.26 -7.65 -4.30
CA PHE A 184 3.57 -8.27 -4.18
C PHE A 184 4.58 -7.23 -3.68
N VAL A 185 5.00 -7.36 -2.42
CA VAL A 185 5.99 -6.49 -1.81
C VAL A 185 7.38 -7.07 -2.09
N MET A 186 8.13 -6.41 -2.96
CA MET A 186 9.41 -6.90 -3.47
C MET A 186 10.53 -5.89 -3.15
N GLY A 187 11.74 -6.39 -2.91
CA GLY A 187 12.89 -5.57 -2.55
C GLY A 187 13.16 -5.46 -1.04
N VAL A 188 12.31 -6.06 -0.18
CA VAL A 188 12.66 -6.28 1.22
C VAL A 188 13.70 -7.40 1.30
N GLU A 189 14.80 -7.17 2.03
CA GLU A 189 15.98 -8.05 2.03
C GLU A 189 15.69 -9.52 2.38
N SER A 190 14.71 -9.73 3.26
CA SER A 190 14.30 -11.08 3.70
C SER A 190 13.07 -11.62 2.96
N GLY A 191 12.56 -10.88 1.99
CA GLY A 191 11.45 -11.27 1.13
C GLY A 191 11.89 -11.54 -0.31
N MET A 192 10.98 -11.33 -1.26
CA MET A 192 11.28 -11.43 -2.68
C MET A 192 12.19 -10.28 -3.14
N PRO A 193 13.25 -10.55 -3.92
CA PRO A 193 14.01 -9.49 -4.57
C PRO A 193 13.14 -8.73 -5.57
N ALA A 194 13.52 -7.49 -5.90
CA ALA A 194 12.85 -6.69 -6.93
C ALA A 194 13.20 -7.18 -8.35
N ASP A 195 12.97 -8.46 -8.61
CA ASP A 195 13.29 -9.16 -9.86
C ASP A 195 12.00 -9.32 -10.71
N PRO A 196 11.93 -8.69 -11.91
CA PRO A 196 10.78 -8.81 -12.81
C PRO A 196 10.44 -10.24 -13.23
N GLU A 197 11.43 -11.14 -13.26
CA GLU A 197 11.23 -12.53 -13.69
C GLU A 197 10.44 -13.37 -12.67
N LEU A 198 10.27 -12.89 -11.45
CA LEU A 198 9.41 -13.54 -10.46
C LEU A 198 7.91 -13.33 -10.75
N LEU A 199 7.51 -12.24 -11.43
CA LEU A 199 6.10 -11.93 -11.64
C LEU A 199 5.32 -13.04 -12.33
N PRO A 200 5.79 -13.66 -13.45
CA PRO A 200 5.09 -14.78 -14.07
C PRO A 200 4.90 -16.00 -13.15
N ILE A 201 5.81 -16.19 -12.19
CA ILE A 201 5.73 -17.27 -11.19
C ILE A 201 4.63 -16.94 -10.17
N LEU A 202 4.64 -15.72 -9.63
CA LEU A 202 3.67 -15.26 -8.63
C LEU A 202 2.24 -15.29 -9.18
N LEU A 203 2.05 -14.91 -10.46
CA LEU A 203 0.75 -14.90 -11.11
C LEU A 203 0.11 -16.29 -11.23
N ARG A 204 0.90 -17.36 -11.20
CA ARG A 204 0.39 -18.74 -11.15
C ARG A 204 -0.05 -19.20 -9.76
N LEU A 205 0.29 -18.42 -8.73
CA LEU A 205 0.02 -18.76 -7.32
C LEU A 205 -1.18 -18.04 -6.74
N ILE A 206 -1.64 -16.96 -7.36
CA ILE A 206 -2.82 -16.21 -6.92
C ILE A 206 -4.12 -16.87 -7.41
N VAL A 207 -5.24 -16.49 -6.81
CA VAL A 207 -6.56 -16.91 -7.25
C VAL A 207 -6.81 -16.43 -8.69
N PRO A 208 -7.28 -17.29 -9.60
CA PRO A 208 -7.57 -16.90 -10.99
C PRO A 208 -8.51 -15.68 -11.07
N GLY A 209 -8.14 -14.71 -11.89
CA GLY A 209 -8.91 -13.48 -12.08
C GLY A 209 -8.76 -12.44 -10.95
N ALA A 210 -7.95 -12.71 -9.93
CA ALA A 210 -7.64 -11.71 -8.90
C ALA A 210 -6.83 -10.56 -9.50
N ARG A 211 -7.12 -9.33 -9.07
CA ARG A 211 -6.24 -8.18 -9.35
C ARG A 211 -4.99 -8.25 -8.50
N TRP A 212 -3.92 -7.69 -9.02
CA TRP A 212 -2.65 -7.67 -8.31
C TRP A 212 -1.87 -6.39 -8.61
N SER A 213 -0.99 -6.03 -7.69
CA SER A 213 -0.08 -4.89 -7.81
C SER A 213 1.31 -5.28 -7.33
N VAL A 214 2.26 -4.41 -7.61
CA VAL A 214 3.62 -4.48 -7.08
C VAL A 214 3.90 -3.26 -6.22
N THR A 215 4.43 -3.52 -5.02
CA THR A 215 5.18 -2.56 -4.20
C THR A 215 6.65 -2.89 -4.36
N ALA A 216 7.44 -1.92 -4.83
CA ALA A 216 8.87 -2.12 -5.06
C ALA A 216 9.68 -1.22 -4.11
N ILE A 217 10.43 -1.87 -3.19
CA ILE A 217 11.24 -1.19 -2.18
C ILE A 217 12.70 -1.19 -2.64
N GLY A 218 13.27 -0.02 -2.85
CA GLY A 218 14.66 0.10 -3.32
C GLY A 218 14.97 1.49 -3.84
N ARG A 219 15.91 1.53 -4.79
CA ARG A 219 16.35 2.76 -5.45
C ARG A 219 15.96 2.72 -6.94
N ARG A 220 16.84 3.19 -7.83
CA ARG A 220 16.58 3.18 -9.28
C ARG A 220 16.37 1.78 -9.87
N GLU A 221 16.91 0.76 -9.27
CA GLU A 221 16.83 -0.65 -9.72
C GLU A 221 15.42 -1.24 -9.66
N ILE A 222 14.49 -0.58 -8.98
CA ILE A 222 13.10 -1.06 -8.89
C ILE A 222 12.24 -0.69 -10.10
N TRP A 223 12.62 0.30 -10.89
CA TRP A 223 11.80 0.83 -11.98
C TRP A 223 11.52 -0.16 -13.11
N PRO A 224 12.47 -1.04 -13.52
CA PRO A 224 12.20 -2.13 -14.46
C PRO A 224 11.12 -3.09 -13.98
N LEU A 225 10.99 -3.32 -12.66
CA LEU A 225 9.93 -4.15 -12.10
C LEU A 225 8.54 -3.52 -12.30
N HIS A 226 8.41 -2.21 -12.12
CA HIS A 226 7.16 -1.49 -12.39
C HIS A 226 6.76 -1.54 -13.87
N HIS A 227 7.74 -1.38 -14.78
CA HIS A 227 7.50 -1.51 -16.21
C HIS A 227 6.98 -2.91 -16.55
N ARG A 228 7.65 -3.95 -16.05
CA ARG A 228 7.25 -5.34 -16.26
C ARG A 228 5.87 -5.65 -15.66
N ALA A 229 5.56 -5.11 -14.49
CA ALA A 229 4.24 -5.26 -13.89
C ALA A 229 3.15 -4.65 -14.78
N ALA A 230 3.40 -3.47 -15.35
CA ALA A 230 2.49 -2.83 -16.28
C ALA A 230 2.27 -3.66 -17.55
N GLU A 231 3.34 -4.21 -18.17
CA GLU A 231 3.25 -5.12 -19.33
C GLU A 231 2.38 -6.36 -19.05
N LEU A 232 2.50 -6.92 -17.85
CA LEU A 232 1.77 -8.12 -17.44
C LEU A 232 0.33 -7.85 -16.96
N GLY A 233 -0.12 -6.59 -16.99
CA GLY A 233 -1.48 -6.22 -16.62
C GLY A 233 -1.69 -5.91 -15.13
N GLY A 234 -0.62 -5.78 -14.34
CA GLY A 234 -0.69 -5.42 -12.93
C GLY A 234 -1.11 -3.97 -12.67
N ASP A 235 -1.61 -3.72 -11.47
CA ASP A 235 -1.72 -2.39 -10.88
C ASP A 235 -0.36 -1.99 -10.31
N LEU A 236 -0.14 -0.70 -10.03
CA LEU A 236 1.16 -0.16 -9.69
C LEU A 236 1.10 0.63 -8.39
N ARG A 237 2.17 0.57 -7.59
CA ARG A 237 2.31 1.35 -6.37
C ARG A 237 3.70 1.95 -6.25
N THR A 238 3.77 3.22 -5.87
CA THR A 238 5.00 3.93 -5.48
C THR A 238 4.67 5.00 -4.44
N GLY A 239 5.68 5.62 -3.87
CA GLY A 239 5.55 6.74 -2.94
C GLY A 239 6.71 6.80 -1.97
N LEU A 240 6.74 7.86 -1.16
CA LEU A 240 7.81 8.12 -0.19
C LEU A 240 7.92 7.05 0.92
N GLU A 241 6.95 6.16 1.02
CA GLU A 241 7.03 4.96 1.85
C GLU A 241 7.95 3.91 1.24
N ASP A 242 7.85 3.69 -0.08
CA ASP A 242 8.45 2.55 -0.78
C ASP A 242 9.83 2.92 -1.35
N THR A 243 9.96 4.14 -1.88
CA THR A 243 11.21 4.67 -2.43
C THR A 243 11.26 6.19 -2.32
N ILE A 244 12.50 6.70 -2.24
CA ILE A 244 12.77 8.15 -2.32
C ILE A 244 13.54 8.51 -3.60
N TYR A 245 13.68 7.56 -4.54
CA TYR A 245 14.51 7.73 -5.74
C TYR A 245 13.68 7.65 -7.02
N LEU A 246 13.92 8.61 -7.90
CA LEU A 246 13.43 8.63 -9.27
C LEU A 246 14.19 7.64 -10.16
N PRO A 247 13.73 7.36 -11.41
CA PRO A 247 14.39 6.44 -12.33
C PRO A 247 15.84 6.82 -12.66
N ASP A 248 16.17 8.10 -12.67
CA ASP A 248 17.53 8.60 -12.88
C ASP A 248 18.45 8.47 -11.66
N GLY A 249 17.89 8.04 -10.50
CA GLY A 249 18.60 7.90 -9.24
C GLY A 249 18.62 9.17 -8.39
N SER A 250 18.04 10.28 -8.83
CA SER A 250 17.86 11.48 -8.02
C SER A 250 16.81 11.28 -6.94
N ARG A 251 16.85 12.10 -5.89
CA ARG A 251 15.84 12.07 -4.83
C ARG A 251 14.56 12.75 -5.28
N ALA A 252 13.43 12.09 -5.07
CA ALA A 252 12.12 12.65 -5.32
C ALA A 252 11.78 13.74 -4.28
N PRO A 253 11.40 14.95 -4.69
CA PRO A 253 11.01 16.01 -3.76
C PRO A 253 9.57 15.86 -3.23
N SER A 254 8.75 14.97 -3.82
CA SER A 254 7.37 14.74 -3.43
C SER A 254 6.84 13.39 -3.93
N ASN A 255 5.73 12.95 -3.36
CA ASN A 255 4.95 11.83 -3.87
C ASN A 255 4.48 12.04 -5.32
N GLY A 256 4.08 13.27 -5.69
CA GLY A 256 3.62 13.56 -7.04
C GLY A 256 4.66 13.21 -8.10
N GLN A 257 5.95 13.54 -7.87
CA GLN A 257 6.98 13.20 -8.86
C GLN A 257 7.24 11.70 -8.99
N LEU A 258 7.12 10.93 -7.90
CA LEU A 258 7.19 9.46 -7.97
C LEU A 258 6.01 8.90 -8.77
N VAL A 259 4.80 9.40 -8.54
CA VAL A 259 3.61 9.01 -9.29
C VAL A 259 3.74 9.37 -10.77
N ALA A 260 4.20 10.59 -11.10
CA ALA A 260 4.44 10.99 -12.49
C ALA A 260 5.40 10.03 -13.22
N ALA A 261 6.51 9.66 -12.56
CA ALA A 261 7.46 8.69 -13.10
C ALA A 261 6.84 7.31 -13.31
N LEU A 262 6.05 6.83 -12.34
CA LEU A 262 5.35 5.54 -12.43
C LEU A 262 4.31 5.53 -13.55
N VAL A 263 3.55 6.60 -13.71
CA VAL A 263 2.58 6.78 -14.79
C VAL A 263 3.26 6.79 -16.15
N ALA A 264 4.45 7.41 -16.27
CA ALA A 264 5.25 7.38 -17.51
C ALA A 264 5.62 5.93 -17.87
N HIS A 265 6.17 5.14 -16.92
CA HIS A 265 6.49 3.72 -17.15
C HIS A 265 5.25 2.88 -17.52
N ALA A 266 4.09 3.14 -16.91
CA ALA A 266 2.85 2.47 -17.28
C ALA A 266 2.43 2.78 -18.73
N ARG A 267 2.52 4.05 -19.15
CA ARG A 267 2.19 4.48 -20.51
C ARG A 267 3.18 3.94 -21.55
N GLU A 268 4.47 3.90 -21.24
CA GLU A 268 5.50 3.26 -22.06
C GLU A 268 5.23 1.77 -22.28
N ALA A 269 4.68 1.09 -21.27
CA ALA A 269 4.21 -0.29 -21.36
C ALA A 269 2.83 -0.43 -22.04
N GLY A 270 2.28 0.65 -22.62
CA GLY A 270 1.01 0.65 -23.33
C GLY A 270 -0.24 0.62 -22.43
N ARG A 271 -0.11 0.99 -21.14
CA ARG A 271 -1.23 0.99 -20.21
C ARG A 271 -1.82 2.39 -20.01
N GLU A 272 -3.14 2.47 -20.11
CA GLU A 272 -3.90 3.64 -19.62
C GLU A 272 -4.04 3.58 -18.09
N ILE A 273 -4.20 4.77 -17.48
CA ILE A 273 -4.35 4.91 -16.03
C ILE A 273 -5.84 5.04 -15.67
N ALA A 274 -6.26 4.31 -14.67
CA ALA A 274 -7.62 4.35 -14.16
C ALA A 274 -7.86 5.61 -13.32
N THR A 275 -8.96 6.31 -13.60
CA THR A 275 -9.49 7.34 -12.70
C THR A 275 -9.96 6.73 -11.38
N PRO A 276 -10.15 7.51 -10.31
CA PRO A 276 -10.71 7.00 -9.06
C PRO A 276 -12.06 6.28 -9.24
N ALA A 277 -12.94 6.78 -10.12
CA ALA A 277 -14.22 6.13 -10.42
C ALA A 277 -14.04 4.78 -11.12
N GLU A 278 -13.13 4.67 -12.10
CA GLU A 278 -12.80 3.42 -12.78
C GLU A 278 -12.11 2.43 -11.83
N ALA A 279 -11.21 2.91 -10.95
CA ALA A 279 -10.57 2.09 -9.93
C ALA A 279 -11.61 1.52 -8.94
N ARG A 280 -12.56 2.33 -8.48
CA ARG A 280 -13.67 1.91 -7.63
C ARG A 280 -14.50 0.81 -8.28
N ALA A 281 -14.89 0.99 -9.53
CA ALA A 281 -15.63 -0.02 -10.30
C ALA A 281 -14.83 -1.31 -10.49
N ALA A 282 -13.55 -1.21 -10.87
CA ALA A 282 -12.66 -2.36 -11.08
C ALA A 282 -12.42 -3.17 -9.80
N LEU A 283 -12.34 -2.50 -8.64
CA LEU A 283 -12.20 -3.12 -7.33
C LEU A 283 -13.54 -3.61 -6.74
N GLY A 284 -14.68 -3.27 -7.37
CA GLY A 284 -16.02 -3.64 -6.90
C GLY A 284 -16.41 -2.97 -5.59
N ILE A 285 -15.89 -1.80 -5.35
CA ILE A 285 -16.18 -0.99 -4.17
C ILE A 285 -17.46 -0.22 -4.44
N CYS A 286 -18.54 -0.51 -3.69
CA CYS A 286 -19.82 0.18 -3.83
C CYS A 286 -19.70 1.67 -3.48
N SER A 287 -20.41 2.54 -4.22
CA SER A 287 -20.39 3.99 -4.01
C SER A 287 -21.28 4.45 -2.83
N SER A 288 -21.43 3.63 -1.81
CA SER A 288 -22.38 3.81 -0.69
C SER A 288 -22.17 5.07 0.19
N ILE A 289 -21.22 5.95 -0.16
CA ILE A 289 -20.98 7.19 0.61
C ILE A 289 -22.00 8.29 0.29
N LYS A 290 -22.73 8.22 -0.85
CA LYS A 290 -23.72 9.24 -1.22
C LYS A 290 -25.13 8.99 -0.66
N GLU A 291 -25.48 7.74 -0.30
CA GLU A 291 -26.84 7.40 0.15
C GLU A 291 -27.06 7.52 1.67
N ALA A 292 -26.01 7.61 2.47
CA ALA A 292 -26.12 7.76 3.93
C ALA A 292 -26.22 9.23 4.40
N ARG A 293 -26.33 10.20 3.48
CA ARG A 293 -26.43 11.64 3.77
C ARG A 293 -27.69 12.29 3.20
N SER A 294 -28.63 11.49 2.69
CA SER A 294 -29.97 11.99 2.30
C SER A 294 -31.01 11.66 3.38
#